data_449eee72c51d998d6da40795661662d4
#
_entry.id   449eee72c51d998d6da40795661662d4
#
_cell.length_a   1.000
_cell.length_b   1.000
_cell.length_c   1.000
_cell.angle_alpha   90.00
_cell.angle_beta   90.00
_cell.angle_gamma   90.00
#
_symmetry.space_group_name_H-M   'P 1'
#
loop_
_entity.id
_entity.type
_entity.pdbx_description
1 polymer ?
#
loop_
_entity_poly.entity_id
_entity_poly.type
_entity_poly.pdbx_seq_one_letter_code
_entity_poly.pdbx_strand_id
1 'polypeptide(L)'
;MNQKVAGNGILKENKKNWIEISVFAALVAIASAVTFWLFYRQCVESMLGTGLYHSDMKAYILEMQGLDSGYSFPYPVLFKLAAAIHLVTASFTGGAELAMALATMLLNSGAMIALKVMLDKHVGAKLQEAM
;
A
#
# COMPACT_ATOMS: atom_id res chain seq x y z
N MET A 1 43.84 -0.16 19.89
CA MET A 1 43.69 -0.78 18.58
C MET A 1 42.28 -1.42 18.34
N ASN A 2 41.33 -1.35 19.29
CA ASN A 2 40.05 -2.08 19.26
C ASN A 2 38.83 -1.26 18.79
N GLN A 3 38.93 0.05 18.57
CA GLN A 3 37.76 0.87 18.17
C GLN A 3 37.42 0.80 16.68
N LYS A 4 38.39 0.53 15.79
CA LYS A 4 38.15 0.40 14.35
C LYS A 4 37.39 -0.87 13.94
N VAL A 5 37.51 -1.95 14.73
CA VAL A 5 36.85 -3.24 14.42
C VAL A 5 35.36 -3.20 14.78
N ALA A 6 34.99 -2.55 15.88
CA ALA A 6 33.59 -2.38 16.29
C ALA A 6 32.77 -1.52 15.30
N GLY A 7 33.37 -0.44 14.78
CA GLY A 7 32.72 0.43 13.79
C GLY A 7 32.38 -0.25 12.46
N ASN A 8 33.25 -1.14 11.99
CA ASN A 8 33.02 -1.89 10.75
C ASN A 8 31.92 -2.96 10.85
N GLY A 9 31.73 -3.54 12.05
CA GLY A 9 30.65 -4.51 12.31
C GLY A 9 29.27 -3.85 12.24
N ILE A 10 29.10 -2.74 12.93
CA ILE A 10 27.83 -1.98 12.98
C ILE A 10 27.44 -1.44 11.60
N LEU A 11 28.39 -0.96 10.81
CA LEU A 11 28.14 -0.47 9.45
C LEU A 11 27.73 -1.61 8.49
N LYS A 12 28.30 -2.81 8.64
CA LYS A 12 27.92 -3.98 7.84
C LYS A 12 26.52 -4.48 8.19
N GLU A 13 26.18 -4.52 9.47
CA GLU A 13 24.88 -4.97 9.96
C GLU A 13 23.77 -4.00 9.52
N ASN A 14 23.97 -2.70 9.65
CA ASN A 14 23.04 -1.70 9.13
C ASN A 14 22.84 -1.83 7.62
N LYS A 15 23.91 -2.04 6.85
CA LYS A 15 23.79 -2.21 5.39
C LYS A 15 23.01 -3.46 5.01
N LYS A 16 23.17 -4.56 5.74
CA LYS A 16 22.41 -5.79 5.52
C LYS A 16 20.92 -5.58 5.78
N ASN A 17 20.55 -4.92 6.87
CA ASN A 17 19.17 -4.62 7.22
C ASN A 17 18.50 -3.71 6.16
N TRP A 18 19.20 -2.71 5.64
CA TRP A 18 18.68 -1.87 4.57
C TRP A 18 18.43 -2.62 3.27
N ILE A 19 19.31 -3.56 2.91
CA ILE A 19 19.14 -4.40 1.73
C ILE A 19 17.90 -5.29 1.90
N GLU A 20 17.73 -5.94 3.04
CA GLU A 20 16.57 -6.80 3.32
C GLU A 20 15.25 -6.01 3.27
N ILE A 21 15.20 -4.84 3.88
CA ILE A 21 14.02 -3.94 3.81
C ILE A 21 13.74 -3.52 2.38
N SER A 22 14.77 -3.17 1.61
CA SER A 22 14.61 -2.73 0.21
C SER A 22 14.10 -3.86 -0.69
N VAL A 23 14.63 -5.08 -0.51
CA VAL A 23 14.14 -6.27 -1.26
C VAL A 23 12.70 -6.58 -0.89
N PHE A 24 12.36 -6.54 0.39
CA PHE A 24 10.98 -6.75 0.82
C PHE A 24 10.04 -5.68 0.26
N ALA A 25 10.42 -4.41 0.31
CA ALA A 25 9.65 -3.31 -0.25
C ALA A 25 9.44 -3.47 -1.76
N ALA A 26 10.48 -3.91 -2.50
CA ALA A 26 10.38 -4.20 -3.93
C ALA A 26 9.39 -5.36 -4.21
N LEU A 27 9.46 -6.45 -3.43
CA LEU A 27 8.54 -7.58 -3.58
C LEU A 27 7.09 -7.18 -3.29
N VAL A 28 6.87 -6.38 -2.23
CA VAL A 28 5.54 -5.85 -1.90
C VAL A 28 5.03 -4.93 -3.01
N ALA A 29 5.89 -4.07 -3.57
CA ALA A 29 5.52 -3.19 -4.67
C ALA A 29 5.14 -3.98 -5.93
N ILE A 30 5.89 -5.01 -6.29
CA ILE A 30 5.59 -5.89 -7.43
C ILE A 30 4.26 -6.62 -7.20
N ALA A 31 4.08 -7.26 -6.04
CA ALA A 31 2.84 -7.95 -5.70
C ALA A 31 1.63 -7.02 -5.72
N SER A 32 1.79 -5.80 -5.19
CA SER A 32 0.76 -4.77 -5.20
C SER A 32 0.44 -4.30 -6.62
N ALA A 33 1.45 -4.12 -7.47
CA ALA A 33 1.25 -3.74 -8.87
C ALA A 33 0.50 -4.81 -9.67
N VAL A 34 0.82 -6.09 -9.46
CA VAL A 34 0.10 -7.21 -10.07
C VAL A 34 -1.34 -7.27 -9.59
N THR A 35 -1.56 -7.18 -8.27
CA THR A 35 -2.91 -7.19 -7.69
C THR A 35 -3.72 -5.99 -8.19
N PHE A 36 -3.10 -4.81 -8.22
CA PHE A 36 -3.70 -3.61 -8.75
C PHE A 36 -4.10 -3.77 -10.23
N TRP A 37 -3.22 -4.31 -11.07
CA TRP A 37 -3.50 -4.54 -12.48
C TRP A 37 -4.70 -5.46 -12.68
N LEU A 38 -4.73 -6.58 -11.94
CA LEU A 38 -5.85 -7.53 -12.01
C LEU A 38 -7.16 -6.91 -11.54
N PHE A 39 -7.13 -6.17 -10.43
CA PHE A 39 -8.30 -5.51 -9.88
C PHE A 39 -8.81 -4.40 -10.81
N TYR A 40 -7.93 -3.54 -11.29
CA TYR A 40 -8.26 -2.48 -12.23
C TYR A 40 -8.85 -3.03 -13.51
N ARG A 41 -8.24 -4.08 -14.06
CA ARG A 41 -8.75 -4.75 -15.25
C ARG A 41 -10.17 -5.30 -15.04
N GLN A 42 -10.43 -5.95 -13.93
CA GLN A 42 -11.76 -6.45 -13.60
C GLN A 42 -12.77 -5.30 -13.44
N CYS A 43 -12.40 -4.23 -12.76
CA CYS A 43 -13.28 -3.07 -12.58
C CYS A 43 -13.62 -2.39 -13.92
N VAL A 44 -12.63 -2.15 -14.76
CA VAL A 44 -12.82 -1.49 -16.06
C VAL A 44 -13.57 -2.39 -17.03
N GLU A 45 -13.24 -3.68 -17.09
CA GLU A 45 -13.94 -4.65 -17.95
C GLU A 45 -15.39 -4.83 -17.53
N SER A 46 -15.69 -4.85 -16.23
CA SER A 46 -17.09 -4.94 -15.74
C SER A 46 -17.89 -3.66 -16.04
N MET A 47 -17.27 -2.50 -16.02
CA MET A 47 -17.91 -1.25 -16.38
C MET A 47 -18.25 -1.16 -17.88
N LEU A 48 -17.33 -1.62 -18.72
CA LEU A 48 -17.46 -1.52 -20.17
C LEU A 48 -18.35 -2.63 -20.78
N GLY A 49 -18.44 -3.77 -20.10
CA GLY A 49 -19.07 -4.97 -20.67
C GLY A 49 -20.44 -5.36 -20.13
N THR A 50 -20.76 -5.10 -18.87
CA THR A 50 -21.97 -5.68 -18.23
C THR A 50 -22.86 -4.71 -17.47
N GLY A 51 -22.43 -3.48 -17.24
CA GLY A 51 -23.18 -2.51 -16.42
C GLY A 51 -23.32 -2.93 -14.93
N LEU A 52 -22.73 -4.05 -14.56
CA LEU A 52 -22.73 -4.56 -13.20
C LEU A 52 -21.56 -3.93 -12.41
N TYR A 53 -21.81 -2.73 -11.93
CA TYR A 53 -21.06 -2.21 -10.82
C TYR A 53 -21.26 -3.14 -9.61
N HIS A 54 -20.19 -3.62 -9.03
CA HIS A 54 -20.26 -4.06 -7.65
C HIS A 54 -20.78 -2.88 -6.83
N SER A 55 -21.91 -3.07 -6.15
CA SER A 55 -22.61 -2.01 -5.41
C SER A 55 -21.69 -1.23 -4.48
N ASP A 56 -20.72 -1.91 -3.88
CA ASP A 56 -19.75 -1.33 -2.96
C ASP A 56 -18.76 -0.37 -3.65
N MET A 57 -18.30 -0.67 -4.85
CA MET A 57 -17.37 0.20 -5.57
C MET A 57 -18.03 1.53 -5.93
N LYS A 58 -19.31 1.50 -6.33
CA LYS A 58 -20.07 2.73 -6.60
C LYS A 58 -20.19 3.59 -5.34
N ALA A 59 -20.49 2.97 -4.20
CA ALA A 59 -20.58 3.66 -2.93
C ALA A 59 -19.23 4.28 -2.52
N TYR A 60 -18.12 3.55 -2.70
CA TYR A 60 -16.77 4.06 -2.43
C TYR A 60 -16.40 5.25 -3.33
N ILE A 61 -16.78 5.23 -4.60
CA ILE A 61 -16.54 6.35 -5.52
C ILE A 61 -17.34 7.58 -5.09
N LEU A 62 -18.60 7.42 -4.68
CA LEU A 62 -19.42 8.51 -4.17
C LEU A 62 -18.79 9.14 -2.92
N GLU A 63 -18.39 8.33 -1.94
CA GLU A 63 -17.69 8.80 -0.73
C GLU A 63 -16.38 9.53 -1.06
N MET A 64 -15.58 9.01 -1.98
CA MET A 64 -14.36 9.67 -2.45
C MET A 64 -14.64 11.04 -3.04
N GLN A 65 -15.76 11.19 -3.75
CA GLN A 65 -16.20 12.45 -4.36
C GLN A 65 -16.91 13.38 -3.37
N GLY A 66 -17.06 12.97 -2.10
CA GLY A 66 -17.78 13.73 -1.08
C GLY A 66 -19.31 13.75 -1.29
N LEU A 67 -19.82 12.77 -2.02
CA LEU A 67 -21.26 12.58 -2.26
C LEU A 67 -21.82 11.54 -1.29
N ASP A 68 -23.09 11.69 -0.93
CA ASP A 68 -23.76 10.74 -0.04
C ASP A 68 -23.96 9.39 -0.77
N SER A 69 -23.34 8.36 -0.24
CA SER A 69 -23.48 6.99 -0.73
C SER A 69 -24.66 6.25 -0.09
N GLY A 70 -25.26 6.80 0.96
CA GLY A 70 -26.25 6.14 1.81
C GLY A 70 -25.63 5.12 2.77
N TYR A 71 -24.30 5.02 2.83
CA TYR A 71 -23.56 4.12 3.73
C TYR A 71 -22.60 4.93 4.61
N SER A 72 -22.27 4.38 5.78
CA SER A 72 -21.24 4.93 6.65
C SER A 72 -20.02 4.01 6.63
N PHE A 73 -18.94 4.44 5.97
CA PHE A 73 -17.70 3.69 5.88
C PHE A 73 -16.65 4.24 6.85
N PRO A 74 -15.98 3.38 7.64
CA PRO A 74 -14.95 3.81 8.60
C PRO A 74 -13.57 4.01 7.94
N TYR A 75 -13.51 4.48 6.68
CA TYR A 75 -12.27 4.57 5.90
C TYR A 75 -11.92 5.98 5.42
N PRO A 76 -11.96 7.01 6.29
CA PRO A 76 -11.78 8.41 5.84
C PRO A 76 -10.41 8.67 5.21
N VAL A 77 -9.37 7.96 5.64
CA VAL A 77 -8.00 8.10 5.09
C VAL A 77 -7.94 7.56 3.66
N LEU A 78 -8.57 6.41 3.40
CA LEU A 78 -8.64 5.82 2.06
C LEU A 78 -9.33 6.78 1.08
N PHE A 79 -10.49 7.33 1.45
CA PHE A 79 -11.25 8.22 0.56
C PHE A 79 -10.53 9.54 0.29
N LYS A 80 -9.89 10.14 1.30
CA LYS A 80 -9.10 11.36 1.13
C LYS A 80 -7.87 11.12 0.23
N LEU A 81 -7.19 9.99 0.40
CA LEU A 81 -6.07 9.62 -0.44
C LEU A 81 -6.52 9.37 -1.88
N ALA A 82 -7.61 8.62 -2.06
CA ALA A 82 -8.18 8.37 -3.37
C ALA A 82 -8.65 9.67 -4.06
N ALA A 83 -9.28 10.58 -3.33
CA ALA A 83 -9.67 11.89 -3.84
C ALA A 83 -8.46 12.72 -4.31
N ALA A 84 -7.36 12.71 -3.55
CA ALA A 84 -6.12 13.38 -3.94
C ALA A 84 -5.51 12.78 -5.22
N ILE A 85 -5.50 11.44 -5.33
CA ILE A 85 -5.04 10.74 -6.53
C ILE A 85 -5.96 11.03 -7.72
N HIS A 86 -7.27 11.13 -7.48
CA HIS A 86 -8.25 11.40 -8.52
C HIS A 86 -8.04 12.74 -9.21
N LEU A 87 -7.44 13.73 -8.56
CA LEU A 87 -7.05 14.99 -9.21
C LEU A 87 -6.16 14.76 -10.45
N VAL A 88 -5.35 13.71 -10.43
CA VAL A 88 -4.46 13.36 -11.56
C VAL A 88 -5.13 12.37 -12.52
N THR A 89 -5.94 11.45 -11.99
CA THR A 89 -6.55 10.37 -12.78
C THR A 89 -7.89 10.75 -13.41
N ALA A 90 -8.44 11.91 -13.09
CA ALA A 90 -9.76 12.34 -13.55
C ALA A 90 -9.90 12.42 -15.09
N SER A 91 -8.79 12.65 -15.79
CA SER A 91 -8.75 12.70 -17.26
C SER A 91 -8.77 11.31 -17.93
N PHE A 92 -8.60 10.23 -17.16
CA PHE A 92 -8.58 8.87 -17.70
C PHE A 92 -9.97 8.23 -17.62
N THR A 93 -10.30 7.39 -18.59
CA THR A 93 -11.48 6.53 -18.51
C THR A 93 -11.32 5.59 -17.31
N GLY A 94 -12.31 5.56 -16.43
CA GLY A 94 -12.21 4.81 -15.17
C GLY A 94 -11.26 5.46 -14.15
N GLY A 95 -11.04 6.78 -14.23
CA GLY A 95 -10.10 7.50 -13.38
C GLY A 95 -10.44 7.47 -11.89
N ALA A 96 -11.72 7.38 -11.53
CA ALA A 96 -12.17 7.25 -10.14
C ALA A 96 -11.83 5.87 -9.58
N GLU A 97 -12.07 4.82 -10.34
CA GLU A 97 -11.72 3.43 -9.98
C GLU A 97 -10.21 3.25 -9.89
N LEU A 98 -9.49 3.85 -10.81
CA LEU A 98 -8.02 3.89 -10.79
C LEU A 98 -7.51 4.56 -9.52
N ALA A 99 -8.10 5.69 -9.12
CA ALA A 99 -7.73 6.39 -7.89
C ALA A 99 -7.97 5.53 -6.65
N MET A 100 -9.12 4.87 -6.55
CA MET A 100 -9.45 3.97 -5.45
C MET A 100 -8.49 2.78 -5.37
N ALA A 101 -8.19 2.17 -6.51
CA ALA A 101 -7.26 1.04 -6.57
C ALA A 101 -5.84 1.45 -6.16
N LEU A 102 -5.34 2.60 -6.65
CA LEU A 102 -4.03 3.13 -6.27
C LEU A 102 -3.97 3.49 -4.78
N ALA A 103 -5.01 4.12 -4.22
CA ALA A 103 -5.07 4.44 -2.80
C ALA A 103 -5.02 3.17 -1.94
N THR A 104 -5.80 2.15 -2.29
CA THR A 104 -5.81 0.85 -1.60
C THR A 104 -4.45 0.17 -1.68
N MET A 105 -3.81 0.17 -2.84
CA MET A 105 -2.48 -0.38 -3.05
C MET A 105 -1.44 0.31 -2.16
N LEU A 106 -1.44 1.64 -2.13
CA LEU A 106 -0.49 2.42 -1.32
C LEU A 106 -0.67 2.16 0.18
N LEU A 107 -1.90 2.13 0.67
CA LEU A 107 -2.18 1.87 2.09
C LEU A 107 -1.79 0.45 2.49
N ASN A 108 -2.13 -0.55 1.69
CA ASN A 108 -1.78 -1.94 1.97
C ASN A 108 -0.26 -2.16 1.93
N SER A 109 0.42 -1.60 0.93
CA SER A 109 1.88 -1.70 0.82
C SER A 109 2.58 -1.00 1.99
N GLY A 110 2.11 0.19 2.37
CA GLY A 110 2.63 0.91 3.53
C GLY A 110 2.44 0.13 4.84
N ALA A 111 1.27 -0.46 5.04
CA ALA A 111 0.97 -1.29 6.21
C ALA A 111 1.87 -2.54 6.28
N MET A 112 2.09 -3.22 5.16
CA MET A 112 2.97 -4.40 5.09
C MET A 112 4.42 -4.06 5.40
N ILE A 113 4.94 -2.95 4.87
CA ILE A 113 6.30 -2.48 5.16
C ILE A 113 6.44 -2.08 6.63
N ALA A 114 5.47 -1.34 7.17
CA ALA A 114 5.46 -0.96 8.58
C ALA A 114 5.43 -2.18 9.49
N LEU A 115 4.59 -3.17 9.20
CA LEU A 115 4.51 -4.42 9.95
C LEU A 115 5.85 -5.17 9.94
N LYS A 116 6.51 -5.29 8.78
CA LYS A 116 7.83 -5.91 8.69
C LYS A 116 8.84 -5.20 9.58
N VAL A 117 8.94 -3.87 9.50
CA VAL A 117 9.87 -3.09 10.33
C VAL A 117 9.61 -3.27 11.82
N MET A 118 8.34 -3.31 12.22
CA MET A 118 7.96 -3.55 13.63
C MET A 118 8.34 -4.95 14.10
N LEU A 119 8.10 -5.98 13.28
CA LEU A 119 8.44 -7.36 13.59
C LEU A 119 9.95 -7.55 13.70
N ASP A 120 10.73 -7.00 12.77
CA ASP A 120 12.20 -7.09 12.80
C ASP A 120 12.77 -6.46 14.08
N LYS A 121 12.23 -5.32 14.52
CA LYS A 121 12.63 -4.68 15.78
C LYS A 121 12.27 -5.54 17.00
N HIS A 122 11.07 -6.12 17.01
CA HIS A 122 10.60 -6.90 18.15
C HIS A 122 11.33 -8.23 18.28
N VAL A 123 11.56 -8.93 17.19
CA VAL A 123 12.31 -10.19 17.14
C VAL A 123 13.78 -9.95 17.49
N GLY A 124 14.40 -8.89 16.95
CA GLY A 124 15.78 -8.52 17.28
C GLY A 124 15.97 -8.22 18.76
N ALA A 125 15.05 -7.50 19.39
CA ALA A 125 15.10 -7.21 20.83
C ALA A 125 15.01 -8.50 21.68
N LYS A 126 14.08 -9.41 21.36
CA LYS A 126 13.93 -10.68 22.10
C LYS A 126 15.13 -11.61 21.93
N LEU A 127 15.78 -11.63 20.78
CA LEU A 127 16.99 -12.42 20.58
C LEU A 127 18.18 -11.88 21.40
N GLN A 128 18.27 -10.54 21.57
CA GLN A 128 19.30 -9.93 22.42
C GLN A 128 19.09 -10.20 23.92
N GLU A 129 17.84 -10.27 24.37
CA GLU A 129 17.52 -10.62 25.78
C GLU A 129 17.75 -12.09 26.07
N ALA A 130 17.69 -12.98 25.08
CA ALA A 130 17.85 -14.41 25.22
C ALA A 130 19.33 -14.90 25.15
N MET A 131 20.20 -14.03 24.69
CA MET A 131 21.66 -14.29 24.61
C MET A 131 22.40 -13.68 25.79
#